data_d9cc44c45f77f618dfc98eed15994991
#
_entry.id   d9cc44c45f77f618dfc98eed15994991
#
_cell.length_a   1.000
_cell.length_b   1.000
_cell.length_c   1.000
_cell.angle_alpha   90.00
_cell.angle_beta   90.00
_cell.angle_gamma   90.00
#
_symmetry.space_group_name_H-M   'P 1'
#
loop_
_entity.id
_entity.type
_entity.pdbx_description
1 polymer ?
#
loop_
_entity_poly.entity_id
_entity_poly.type
_entity_poly.pdbx_seq_one_letter_code
_entity_poly.pdbx_strand_id
1 'polypeptide(L)'
;MGATSVQAQYTASPGAAWDLVGDFEHIDKLFPAVTDVAIDGDVRTFSMTGMRISERLVARDDASRTLTYSIVDGVPIEAHEATMVVEPSDGGCTITWSVTTTPEDAQPLFSDTYGRALESLHAALDH
;
A
#
# COMPACT_ATOMS: atom_id res chain seq x y z
N MET A 1 -6.41 0.10 -19.72
CA MET A 1 -6.19 -0.72 -19.43
C MET A 1 -5.23 -1.48 -18.54
N GLY A 2 -4.14 -1.39 -18.20
CA GLY A 2 -3.35 -2.14 -17.26
C GLY A 2 -3.22 -1.44 -15.93
N ALA A 3 -2.68 -2.14 -14.96
CA ALA A 3 -2.28 -1.55 -13.70
C ALA A 3 -0.97 -0.78 -13.89
N THR A 4 -0.81 0.29 -13.12
CA THR A 4 0.47 0.97 -12.96
C THR A 4 1.13 0.40 -11.72
N SER A 5 2.41 0.07 -11.78
CA SER A 5 3.09 -0.51 -10.63
C SER A 5 4.44 0.15 -10.36
N VAL A 6 4.83 0.12 -9.09
CA VAL A 6 6.15 0.53 -8.61
C VAL A 6 6.70 -0.59 -7.74
N GLN A 7 8.02 -0.70 -7.66
CA GLN A 7 8.63 -1.74 -6.84
C GLN A 7 9.96 -1.26 -6.28
N ALA A 8 10.38 -1.91 -5.18
CA ALA A 8 11.67 -1.65 -4.56
C ALA A 8 12.19 -2.93 -3.92
N GLN A 9 13.51 -3.02 -3.78
CA GLN A 9 14.18 -4.15 -3.15
C GLN A 9 14.73 -3.74 -1.79
N TYR A 10 14.68 -4.67 -0.84
CA TYR A 10 15.12 -4.44 0.54
C TYR A 10 15.98 -5.60 1.02
N THR A 11 16.82 -5.34 2.01
CA THR A 11 17.67 -6.40 2.60
C THR A 11 16.92 -7.23 3.64
N ALA A 12 15.77 -6.76 4.13
CA ALA A 12 14.95 -7.51 5.06
C ALA A 12 14.40 -8.79 4.43
N SER A 13 14.11 -9.78 5.27
CA SER A 13 13.47 -11.01 4.80
C SER A 13 12.05 -10.72 4.30
N PRO A 14 11.49 -11.58 3.41
CA PRO A 14 10.10 -11.41 2.99
C PRO A 14 9.12 -11.39 4.16
N GLY A 15 9.36 -12.22 5.19
CA GLY A 15 8.50 -12.25 6.38
C GLY A 15 8.52 -10.94 7.16
N ALA A 16 9.70 -10.36 7.36
CA ALA A 16 9.82 -9.08 8.05
C ALA A 16 9.13 -7.95 7.29
N ALA A 17 9.30 -7.92 5.97
CA ALA A 17 8.63 -6.93 5.13
C ALA A 17 7.11 -7.12 5.17
N TRP A 18 6.64 -8.37 5.12
CA TRP A 18 5.20 -8.67 5.18
C TRP A 18 4.59 -8.27 6.53
N ASP A 19 5.32 -8.46 7.63
CA ASP A 19 4.85 -8.04 8.95
C ASP A 19 4.58 -6.53 8.99
N LEU A 20 5.30 -5.77 8.21
CA LEU A 20 5.11 -4.32 8.13
C LEU A 20 4.00 -3.95 7.14
N VAL A 21 4.09 -4.38 5.88
CA VAL A 21 3.18 -3.90 4.83
C VAL A 21 1.85 -4.64 4.82
N GLY A 22 1.80 -5.86 5.34
CA GLY A 22 0.56 -6.63 5.43
C GLY A 22 -0.32 -6.25 6.62
N ASP A 23 0.13 -5.34 7.46
CA ASP A 23 -0.62 -4.87 8.64
C ASP A 23 -1.59 -3.76 8.21
N PHE A 24 -2.77 -4.17 7.76
CA PHE A 24 -3.76 -3.27 7.18
C PHE A 24 -4.17 -2.16 8.15
N GLU A 25 -4.23 -2.45 9.45
CA GLU A 25 -4.72 -1.50 10.46
C GLU A 25 -3.70 -0.42 10.82
N HIS A 26 -2.43 -0.62 10.48
CA HIS A 26 -1.36 0.30 10.83
C HIS A 26 -0.76 0.99 9.60
N ILE A 27 -1.63 1.55 8.75
CA ILE A 27 -1.21 2.27 7.55
C ILE A 27 -0.29 3.46 7.86
N ASP A 28 -0.37 4.01 9.07
CA ASP A 28 0.50 5.09 9.50
C ASP A 28 1.98 4.69 9.51
N LYS A 29 2.28 3.41 9.55
CA LYS A 29 3.66 2.93 9.44
C LYS A 29 4.22 3.05 8.02
N LEU A 30 3.35 3.09 7.01
CA LEU A 30 3.75 3.17 5.61
C LEU A 30 3.83 4.61 5.10
N PHE A 31 3.01 5.49 5.66
CA PHE A 31 2.90 6.87 5.21
C PHE A 31 3.04 7.81 6.41
N PRO A 32 4.16 8.53 6.52
CA PRO A 32 4.34 9.48 7.64
C PRO A 32 3.27 10.57 7.71
N ALA A 33 2.63 10.89 6.57
CA ALA A 33 1.60 11.93 6.52
C ALA A 33 0.23 11.44 7.02
N VAL A 34 0.07 10.14 7.28
CA VAL A 34 -1.20 9.59 7.76
C VAL A 34 -1.37 9.83 9.26
N THR A 35 -2.54 10.33 9.63
CA THR A 35 -2.92 10.57 11.04
C THR A 35 -4.36 10.13 11.27
N ASP A 36 -4.76 10.02 12.53
CA ASP A 36 -6.16 9.78 12.95
C ASP A 36 -6.75 8.51 12.31
N VAL A 37 -6.01 7.41 12.41
CA VAL A 37 -6.45 6.13 11.87
C VAL A 37 -7.59 5.57 12.73
N ALA A 38 -8.70 5.21 12.09
CA ALA A 38 -9.84 4.56 12.73
C ALA A 38 -10.16 3.27 11.96
N ILE A 39 -10.43 2.20 12.70
CA ILE A 39 -10.70 0.88 12.12
C ILE A 39 -12.14 0.49 12.42
N ASP A 40 -12.86 0.08 11.39
CA ASP A 40 -14.22 -0.43 11.52
C ASP A 40 -14.35 -1.69 10.64
N GLY A 41 -14.15 -2.86 11.25
CA GLY A 41 -14.16 -4.12 10.54
C GLY A 41 -13.05 -4.19 9.50
N ASP A 42 -13.42 -4.30 8.24
CA ASP A 42 -12.47 -4.36 7.13
C ASP A 42 -12.21 -3.01 6.47
N VAL A 43 -12.66 -1.91 7.10
CA VAL A 43 -12.47 -0.56 6.60
C VAL A 43 -11.53 0.21 7.53
N ARG A 44 -10.52 0.84 6.96
CA ARG A 44 -9.67 1.79 7.67
C ARG A 44 -9.95 3.19 7.14
N THR A 45 -10.05 4.15 8.04
CA THR A 45 -10.24 5.56 7.69
C THR A 45 -9.13 6.37 8.33
N PHE A 46 -8.55 7.27 7.58
CA PHE A 46 -7.40 8.05 8.03
C PHE A 46 -7.39 9.41 7.37
N SER A 47 -6.65 10.33 7.98
CA SER A 47 -6.43 11.67 7.42
C SER A 47 -5.06 11.73 6.77
N MET A 48 -4.99 12.32 5.58
CA MET A 48 -3.75 12.49 4.85
C MET A 48 -3.84 13.73 3.97
N THR A 49 -2.93 14.67 4.16
CA THR A 49 -2.82 15.91 3.36
C THR A 49 -4.16 16.64 3.21
N GLY A 50 -4.92 16.74 4.31
CA GLY A 50 -6.19 17.46 4.33
C GLY A 50 -7.39 16.67 3.86
N MET A 51 -7.23 15.40 3.50
CA MET A 51 -8.33 14.54 3.09
C MET A 51 -8.60 13.47 4.12
N ARG A 52 -9.88 13.10 4.26
CA ARG A 52 -10.29 11.96 5.08
C ARG A 52 -10.64 10.81 4.14
N ILE A 53 -9.84 9.76 4.15
CA ILE A 53 -9.92 8.68 3.17
C ILE A 53 -10.33 7.39 3.87
N SER A 54 -11.27 6.65 3.26
CA SER A 54 -11.66 5.32 3.73
C SER A 54 -11.27 4.28 2.70
N GLU A 55 -10.63 3.21 3.17
CA GLU A 55 -10.19 2.09 2.34
C GLU A 55 -10.70 0.78 2.93
N ARG A 56 -11.14 -0.12 2.04
CA ARG A 56 -11.61 -1.44 2.46
C ARG A 56 -10.62 -2.51 2.04
N LEU A 57 -10.37 -3.45 2.96
CA LEU A 57 -9.57 -4.63 2.66
C LEU A 57 -10.38 -5.56 1.74
N VAL A 58 -9.86 -5.81 0.55
CA VAL A 58 -10.49 -6.69 -0.43
C VAL A 58 -10.02 -8.12 -0.26
N ALA A 59 -8.71 -8.33 -0.09
CA ALA A 59 -8.14 -9.64 0.08
C ALA A 59 -6.80 -9.55 0.80
N ARG A 60 -6.50 -10.57 1.60
CA ARG A 60 -5.21 -10.70 2.24
C ARG A 60 -4.84 -12.17 2.29
N ASP A 61 -3.66 -12.50 1.79
CA ASP A 61 -3.17 -13.88 1.77
C ASP A 61 -1.76 -13.90 2.34
N ASP A 62 -1.63 -14.43 3.55
CA ASP A 62 -0.34 -14.49 4.25
C ASP A 62 0.62 -15.47 3.56
N ALA A 63 0.11 -16.51 2.91
CA ALA A 63 0.97 -17.50 2.26
C ALA A 63 1.68 -16.92 1.04
N SER A 64 0.97 -16.13 0.24
CA SER A 64 1.54 -15.46 -0.94
C SER A 64 2.03 -14.04 -0.64
N ARG A 65 1.86 -13.56 0.60
CA ARG A 65 2.19 -12.21 1.04
C ARG A 65 1.61 -11.15 0.10
N THR A 66 0.29 -11.26 -0.09
CA THR A 66 -0.46 -10.37 -0.99
C THR A 66 -1.57 -9.67 -0.23
N LEU A 67 -1.68 -8.36 -0.42
CA LEU A 67 -2.71 -7.52 0.18
C LEU A 67 -3.36 -6.67 -0.90
N THR A 68 -4.70 -6.75 -1.02
CA THR A 68 -5.46 -5.93 -1.96
C THR A 68 -6.47 -5.07 -1.18
N TYR A 69 -6.54 -3.80 -1.51
CA TYR A 69 -7.50 -2.88 -0.89
C TYR A 69 -8.03 -1.90 -1.93
N SER A 70 -9.16 -1.27 -1.60
CA SER A 70 -9.81 -0.28 -2.46
C SER A 70 -10.18 0.94 -1.67
N ILE A 71 -10.01 2.13 -2.26
CA ILE A 71 -10.57 3.36 -1.69
C ILE A 71 -12.07 3.33 -1.93
N VAL A 72 -12.85 3.52 -0.86
CA VAL A 72 -14.31 3.50 -0.92
C VAL A 72 -14.92 4.87 -0.63
N ASP A 73 -14.13 5.82 -0.11
CA ASP A 73 -14.61 7.18 0.17
C ASP A 73 -13.43 8.14 0.32
N GLY A 74 -13.68 9.42 0.08
CA GLY A 74 -12.74 10.50 0.37
C GLY A 74 -11.90 10.98 -0.79
N VAL A 75 -11.94 10.32 -1.94
CA VAL A 75 -11.19 10.72 -3.14
C VAL A 75 -12.15 10.77 -4.32
N PRO A 76 -12.08 11.83 -5.16
CA PRO A 76 -13.06 12.00 -6.25
C PRO A 76 -12.74 11.15 -7.47
N ILE A 77 -12.76 9.83 -7.31
CA ILE A 77 -12.59 8.87 -8.39
C ILE A 77 -13.73 7.85 -8.33
N GLU A 78 -14.01 7.20 -9.45
CA GLU A 78 -15.09 6.21 -9.51
C GLU A 78 -14.67 4.87 -8.90
N ALA A 79 -13.41 4.45 -9.10
CA ALA A 79 -12.93 3.19 -8.59
C ALA A 79 -11.43 3.23 -8.35
N HIS A 80 -10.98 2.44 -7.38
CA HIS A 80 -9.57 2.29 -7.04
C HIS A 80 -9.36 0.88 -6.48
N GLU A 81 -8.31 0.22 -6.96
CA GLU A 81 -7.87 -1.03 -6.36
C GLU A 81 -6.35 -1.07 -6.39
N ALA A 82 -5.74 -1.39 -5.25
CA ALA A 82 -4.30 -1.49 -5.13
C ALA A 82 -3.90 -2.84 -4.53
N THR A 83 -2.79 -3.38 -5.00
CA THR A 83 -2.27 -4.66 -4.53
C THR A 83 -0.81 -4.53 -4.19
N MET A 84 -0.42 -5.02 -3.01
CA MET A 84 0.97 -5.13 -2.58
C MET A 84 1.35 -6.59 -2.53
N VAL A 85 2.51 -6.94 -3.11
CA VAL A 85 3.04 -8.29 -3.09
C VAL A 85 4.48 -8.23 -2.58
N VAL A 86 4.80 -9.08 -1.61
CA VAL A 86 6.16 -9.23 -1.11
C VAL A 86 6.71 -10.56 -1.60
N GLU A 87 7.80 -10.50 -2.36
CA GLU A 87 8.43 -11.69 -2.95
C GLU A 87 9.88 -11.80 -2.52
N PRO A 88 10.38 -13.03 -2.31
CA PRO A 88 11.81 -13.19 -2.03
C PRO A 88 12.64 -12.78 -3.24
N SER A 89 13.78 -12.16 -3.00
CA SER A 89 14.74 -11.82 -4.04
C SER A 89 16.14 -11.93 -3.45
N ASP A 90 17.15 -11.84 -4.32
CA ASP A 90 18.55 -12.00 -3.89
C ASP A 90 18.89 -11.00 -2.78
N GLY A 91 19.31 -11.53 -1.62
CA GLY A 91 19.71 -10.71 -0.49
C GLY A 91 18.57 -10.11 0.33
N GLY A 92 17.31 -10.51 0.07
CA GLY A 92 16.19 -9.98 0.83
C GLY A 92 14.86 -10.20 0.16
N CYS A 93 14.15 -9.12 -0.16
CA CYS A 93 12.82 -9.19 -0.78
C CYS A 93 12.59 -8.03 -1.73
N THR A 94 11.56 -8.20 -2.57
CA THR A 94 11.04 -7.15 -3.45
C THR A 94 9.59 -6.91 -3.07
N ILE A 95 9.21 -5.65 -2.89
CA ILE A 95 7.81 -5.26 -2.72
C ILE A 95 7.34 -4.61 -4.02
N THR A 96 6.26 -5.14 -4.59
CA THR A 96 5.60 -4.57 -5.77
C THR A 96 4.25 -4.02 -5.35
N TRP A 97 3.97 -2.78 -5.72
CA TRP A 97 2.73 -2.10 -5.37
C TRP A 97 2.09 -1.63 -6.67
N SER A 98 0.94 -2.20 -7.01
CA SER A 98 0.23 -1.89 -8.24
C SER A 98 -1.11 -1.25 -7.95
N VAL A 99 -1.61 -0.45 -8.90
CA VAL A 99 -2.88 0.26 -8.74
C VAL A 99 -3.62 0.35 -10.06
N THR A 100 -4.93 0.19 -9.98
CA THR A 100 -5.84 0.50 -11.08
C THR A 100 -6.87 1.51 -10.59
N THR A 101 -7.24 2.45 -11.43
CA THR A 101 -8.25 3.46 -11.10
C THR A 101 -9.20 3.67 -12.26
N THR A 102 -10.39 4.20 -11.94
CA THR A 102 -11.31 4.76 -12.92
C THR A 102 -11.60 6.19 -12.47
N PRO A 103 -11.18 7.21 -13.20
CA PRO A 103 -10.51 7.17 -14.51
C PRO A 103 -9.07 6.68 -14.43
N GLU A 104 -8.59 6.10 -15.51
CA GLU A 104 -7.24 5.53 -15.58
C GLU A 104 -6.16 6.58 -15.41
N ASP A 105 -6.40 7.81 -15.85
CA ASP A 105 -5.41 8.89 -15.76
C ASP A 105 -5.16 9.36 -14.32
N ALA A 106 -5.89 8.86 -13.35
CA ALA A 106 -5.59 9.08 -11.92
C ALA A 106 -4.47 8.16 -11.41
N GLN A 107 -4.14 7.08 -12.12
CA GLN A 107 -3.15 6.10 -11.65
C GLN A 107 -1.77 6.68 -11.35
N PRO A 108 -1.21 7.60 -12.17
CA PRO A 108 0.12 8.14 -11.86
C PRO A 108 0.20 8.87 -10.51
N LEU A 109 -0.88 9.50 -10.08
CA LEU A 109 -0.92 10.17 -8.78
C LEU A 109 -0.71 9.17 -7.64
N PHE A 110 -1.37 8.01 -7.74
CA PHE A 110 -1.24 6.95 -6.73
C PHE A 110 0.13 6.27 -6.81
N SER A 111 0.60 5.95 -8.02
CA SER A 111 1.90 5.30 -8.17
C SER A 111 3.04 6.19 -7.67
N ASP A 112 2.95 7.50 -7.85
CA ASP A 112 3.93 8.44 -7.29
C ASP A 112 3.93 8.39 -5.76
N THR A 113 2.75 8.38 -5.16
CA THR A 113 2.60 8.30 -3.69
C THR A 113 3.14 6.97 -3.17
N TYR A 114 2.81 5.87 -3.83
CA TYR A 114 3.29 4.55 -3.44
C TYR A 114 4.80 4.41 -3.62
N GLY A 115 5.34 4.99 -4.69
CA GLY A 115 6.78 5.00 -4.90
C GLY A 115 7.53 5.72 -3.78
N ARG A 116 7.00 6.85 -3.30
CA ARG A 116 7.59 7.56 -2.16
C ARG A 116 7.49 6.76 -0.87
N ALA A 117 6.37 6.05 -0.67
CA ALA A 117 6.22 5.19 0.50
C ALA A 117 7.24 4.06 0.47
N LEU A 118 7.43 3.40 -0.69
CA LEU A 118 8.44 2.35 -0.83
C LEU A 118 9.84 2.90 -0.56
N GLU A 119 10.14 4.10 -1.03
CA GLU A 119 11.43 4.75 -0.76
C GLU A 119 11.64 4.95 0.74
N SER A 120 10.62 5.41 1.46
CA SER A 120 10.73 5.64 2.90
C SER A 120 10.87 4.36 3.72
N LEU A 121 10.43 3.22 3.18
CA LEU A 121 10.55 1.94 3.88
C LEU A 121 11.97 1.42 3.98
N HIS A 122 12.91 1.96 3.20
CA HIS A 122 14.33 1.56 3.33
C HIS A 122 14.85 1.80 4.74
N ALA A 123 14.37 2.81 5.43
CA ALA A 123 14.78 3.08 6.81
C ALA A 123 14.42 1.93 7.76
N ALA A 124 13.29 1.27 7.52
CA ALA A 124 12.83 0.17 8.36
C ALA A 124 13.30 -1.20 7.89
N LEU A 125 13.52 -1.38 6.59
CA LEU A 125 13.72 -2.69 5.99
C LEU A 125 15.15 -2.94 5.47
N ASP A 126 16.01 -1.94 5.46
CA ASP A 126 17.42 -2.13 5.09
C ASP A 126 18.28 -2.04 6.34
N HIS A 127 18.81 -3.16 6.74
CA HIS A 127 19.64 -3.26 7.94
C HIS A 127 21.02 -3.83 7.63
#